data_bf96872a66dd89381604724c009fface
#
_entry.id   bf96872a66dd89381604724c009fface
#
_cell.length_a   1.000
_cell.length_b   1.000
_cell.length_c   1.000
_cell.angle_alpha   90.00
_cell.angle_beta   90.00
_cell.angle_gamma   90.00
#
_symmetry.space_group_name_H-M   'P 1'
#
loop_
_entity.id
_entity.type
_entity.pdbx_description
1 polymer ?
#
loop_
_entity_poly.entity_id
_entity_poly.type
_entity_poly.pdbx_seq_one_letter_code
_entity_poly.pdbx_strand_id
1 'polypeptide(L)'
;MEPLFLPVLHSFENNNIFTGSYGRLRFRVTPNIVMLTQKEVNFDESSMKCECWHGEYCYEKSQMEDEKVFPLNEAAYHEMYDWISAHI
;
A
#
# COMPACT_ATOMS: atom_id res chain seq x y z
N MET A 1 19.14 2.19 -11.99
CA MET A 1 18.37 2.20 -10.73
C MET A 1 17.22 1.23 -10.87
N GLU A 2 17.05 0.34 -9.90
CA GLU A 2 15.95 -0.61 -9.94
C GLU A 2 14.63 0.09 -9.66
N PRO A 3 13.53 -0.33 -10.32
CA PRO A 3 12.23 0.24 -10.02
C PRO A 3 11.74 -0.16 -8.64
N LEU A 4 10.88 0.68 -8.08
CA LEU A 4 10.20 0.37 -6.83
C LEU A 4 9.33 -0.89 -7.03
N PHE A 5 9.44 -1.83 -6.10
CA PHE A 5 8.65 -3.06 -6.17
C PHE A 5 7.33 -2.89 -5.41
N LEU A 6 6.22 -3.18 -6.09
CA LEU A 6 4.92 -3.36 -5.46
C LEU A 6 4.29 -4.65 -6.01
N PRO A 7 3.61 -5.44 -5.17
CA PRO A 7 2.86 -6.57 -5.68
C PRO A 7 1.70 -6.09 -6.56
N VAL A 8 1.18 -6.98 -7.38
CA VAL A 8 0.04 -6.64 -8.24
C VAL A 8 -1.21 -6.34 -7.41
N LEU A 9 -2.14 -5.58 -8.00
CA LEU A 9 -3.39 -5.20 -7.34
C LEU A 9 -4.15 -6.41 -6.78
N HIS A 10 -4.14 -7.52 -7.50
CA HIS A 10 -4.82 -8.75 -7.07
C HIS A 10 -4.34 -9.26 -5.71
N SER A 11 -3.07 -9.01 -5.35
CA SER A 11 -2.54 -9.36 -4.04
C SER A 11 -3.27 -8.61 -2.93
N PHE A 12 -3.54 -7.32 -3.14
CA PHE A 12 -4.29 -6.51 -2.18
C PHE A 12 -5.76 -6.90 -2.13
N GLU A 13 -6.34 -7.32 -3.25
CA GLU A 13 -7.71 -7.82 -3.30
C GLU A 13 -7.90 -9.05 -2.44
N ASN A 14 -6.85 -9.82 -2.21
CA ASN A 14 -6.84 -10.98 -1.32
C ASN A 14 -6.52 -10.62 0.14
N ASN A 15 -6.58 -9.34 0.49
CA ASN A 15 -6.35 -8.83 1.85
C ASN A 15 -4.93 -9.08 2.36
N ASN A 16 -3.96 -9.10 1.47
CA ASN A 16 -2.54 -9.28 1.83
C ASN A 16 -1.90 -7.94 2.18
N ILE A 17 -1.31 -7.86 3.36
CA ILE A 17 -0.53 -6.69 3.77
C ILE A 17 0.86 -6.80 3.15
N PHE A 18 1.36 -5.70 2.61
CA PHE A 18 2.69 -5.65 2.04
C PHE A 18 3.55 -4.61 2.75
N THR A 19 4.75 -5.00 3.15
CA THR A 19 5.76 -4.09 3.69
C THR A 19 6.97 -4.18 2.80
N GLY A 20 7.41 -3.04 2.27
CA GLY A 20 8.53 -2.98 1.36
C GLY A 20 9.51 -1.88 1.72
N SER A 21 10.58 -1.78 0.92
CA SER A 21 11.59 -0.76 1.11
C SER A 21 12.25 -0.40 -0.20
N TYR A 22 12.75 0.83 -0.27
CA TYR A 22 13.55 1.32 -1.39
C TYR A 22 14.58 2.29 -0.82
N GLY A 23 15.84 1.87 -0.82
CA GLY A 23 16.88 2.66 -0.12
C GLY A 23 16.55 2.76 1.36
N ARG A 24 16.42 3.99 1.86
CA ARG A 24 16.05 4.25 3.26
C ARG A 24 14.56 4.39 3.46
N LEU A 25 13.79 4.49 2.37
CA LEU A 25 12.34 4.55 2.45
C LEU A 25 11.78 3.18 2.82
N ARG A 26 10.88 3.19 3.78
CA ARG A 26 10.08 2.02 4.17
C ARG A 26 8.63 2.36 3.97
N PHE A 27 7.84 1.39 3.50
CA PHE A 27 6.42 1.63 3.31
C PHE A 27 5.62 0.35 3.61
N ARG A 28 4.38 0.56 4.01
CA ARG A 28 3.44 -0.53 4.29
C ARG A 28 2.10 -0.22 3.67
N VAL A 29 1.55 -1.19 2.93
CA VAL A 29 0.22 -1.10 2.34
C VAL A 29 -0.68 -2.09 3.05
N THR A 30 -1.72 -1.57 3.69
CA THR A 30 -2.71 -2.38 4.42
C THR A 30 -4.03 -2.28 3.69
N PRO A 31 -4.50 -3.34 3.02
CA PRO A 31 -5.80 -3.31 2.38
C PRO A 31 -6.92 -3.41 3.41
N ASN A 32 -8.02 -2.73 3.15
CA ASN A 32 -9.26 -2.86 3.89
C ASN A 32 -10.31 -3.35 2.91
N ILE A 33 -10.55 -4.64 2.92
CA ILE A 33 -11.41 -5.30 1.95
C ILE A 33 -12.82 -5.46 2.51
N VAL A 34 -13.77 -4.87 1.81
CA VAL A 34 -15.20 -5.03 2.11
C VAL A 34 -15.78 -6.00 1.11
N MET A 35 -16.44 -7.03 1.59
CA MET A 35 -17.01 -8.07 0.74
C MET A 35 -18.49 -7.81 0.49
N LEU A 36 -18.92 -7.93 -0.77
CA LEU A 36 -20.33 -7.93 -1.14
C LEU A 36 -20.97 -9.26 -0.78
N THR A 37 -20.26 -10.35 -1.07
CA THR A 37 -20.66 -11.72 -0.77
C THR A 37 -19.42 -12.48 -0.32
N GLN A 38 -19.54 -13.76 -0.01
CA GLN A 38 -18.42 -14.60 0.36
C GLN A 38 -17.35 -14.71 -0.75
N LYS A 39 -17.70 -14.38 -1.98
CA LYS A 39 -16.80 -14.53 -3.14
C LYS A 39 -16.53 -13.23 -3.88
N GLU A 40 -17.27 -12.16 -3.61
CA GLU A 40 -17.16 -10.92 -4.36
C GLU A 40 -16.70 -9.76 -3.48
N VAL A 41 -15.71 -9.03 -3.96
CA VAL A 41 -15.17 -7.84 -3.29
C VAL A 41 -15.99 -6.62 -3.70
N ASN A 42 -16.35 -5.79 -2.73
CA ASN A 42 -16.94 -4.48 -3.02
C ASN A 42 -15.81 -3.48 -3.23
N PHE A 43 -15.43 -3.27 -4.49
CA PHE A 43 -14.33 -2.36 -4.83
C PHE A 43 -14.63 -0.91 -4.48
N ASP A 44 -15.90 -0.50 -4.49
CA ASP A 44 -16.28 0.87 -4.17
C ASP A 44 -16.05 1.23 -2.70
N GLU A 45 -16.19 0.26 -1.81
CA GLU A 45 -16.00 0.47 -0.37
C GLU A 45 -14.66 -0.03 0.15
N SER A 46 -13.95 -0.80 -0.64
CA SER A 46 -12.62 -1.30 -0.27
C SER A 46 -11.56 -0.24 -0.52
N SER A 47 -10.49 -0.28 0.27
CA SER A 47 -9.42 0.70 0.18
C SER A 47 -8.06 0.08 0.49
N MET A 48 -7.01 0.86 0.21
CA MET A 48 -5.62 0.52 0.54
C MET A 48 -5.03 1.68 1.33
N LYS A 49 -4.60 1.43 2.56
CA LYS A 49 -3.90 2.45 3.35
C LYS A 49 -2.41 2.28 3.17
N CYS A 50 -1.75 3.31 2.68
CA CYS A 50 -0.31 3.33 2.48
C CYS A 50 0.34 4.24 3.50
N GLU A 51 1.34 3.72 4.21
CA GLU A 51 2.10 4.47 5.21
C GLU A 51 3.57 4.41 4.83
N CYS A 52 4.33 5.47 5.09
CA CYS A 52 5.75 5.48 4.80
C CYS A 52 6.55 6.13 5.91
N TRP A 53 7.82 5.73 6.00
CA TRP A 53 8.80 6.28 6.95
C TRP A 53 10.19 6.04 6.40
N HIS A 54 11.17 6.77 6.95
CA HIS A 54 12.57 6.56 6.60
C HIS A 54 13.34 6.06 7.81
N GLY A 55 14.36 5.23 7.57
CA GLY A 55 15.25 4.76 8.63
C GLY A 55 15.38 3.25 8.66
N GLU A 56 16.02 2.76 9.73
CA GLU A 56 16.34 1.35 9.88
C GLU A 56 15.34 0.59 10.75
N TYR A 57 14.42 1.30 11.42
CA TYR A 57 13.48 0.68 12.34
C TYR A 57 12.29 0.10 11.60
N CYS A 58 11.72 -0.95 12.18
CA CYS A 58 10.51 -1.58 11.65
C CYS A 58 9.27 -0.70 11.93
N TYR A 59 8.14 -1.08 11.32
CA TYR A 59 6.87 -0.36 11.44
C TYR A 59 6.51 -0.01 12.89
N GLU A 60 6.66 -0.96 13.81
CA GLU A 60 6.25 -0.78 15.19
C GLU A 60 7.11 0.22 15.97
N LYS A 61 8.37 0.37 15.56
CA LYS A 61 9.32 1.24 16.24
C LYS A 61 9.54 2.58 15.56
N SER A 62 8.95 2.75 14.38
CA SER A 62 9.13 3.95 13.58
C SER A 62 7.92 4.87 13.71
N GLN A 63 8.16 6.17 13.66
CA GLN A 63 7.10 7.14 13.55
C GLN A 63 6.75 7.31 12.07
N MET A 64 5.48 7.21 11.72
CA MET A 64 5.04 7.38 10.35
C MET A 64 5.24 8.83 9.91
N GLU A 65 5.89 9.01 8.77
CA GLU A 65 6.15 10.34 8.21
C GLU A 65 4.97 10.82 7.38
N ASP A 66 4.29 9.90 6.70
CA ASP A 66 3.12 10.24 5.90
C ASP A 66 2.24 9.00 5.71
N GLU A 67 0.97 9.24 5.44
CA GLU A 67 0.03 8.18 5.13
C GLU A 67 -1.05 8.70 4.19
N LYS A 68 -1.59 7.82 3.37
CA LYS A 68 -2.69 8.14 2.47
C LYS A 68 -3.52 6.89 2.19
N VAL A 69 -4.83 7.08 2.07
CA VAL A 69 -5.76 6.01 1.72
C VAL A 69 -6.13 6.13 0.26
N PHE A 70 -6.05 5.02 -0.46
CA PHE A 70 -6.39 4.93 -1.88
C PHE A 70 -7.55 3.95 -2.06
N PRO A 71 -8.47 4.22 -3.00
CA PRO A 71 -9.50 3.23 -3.35
C PRO A 71 -8.87 1.97 -3.92
N LEU A 72 -9.58 0.86 -3.85
CA LEU A 72 -9.10 -0.41 -4.38
C LEU A 72 -9.47 -0.53 -5.86
N ASN A 73 -8.68 0.09 -6.72
CA ASN A 73 -8.83 -0.02 -8.17
C ASN A 73 -7.48 0.20 -8.85
N GLU A 74 -7.42 -0.08 -10.14
CA GLU A 74 -6.17 -0.04 -10.88
C GLU A 74 -5.60 1.39 -11.00
N ALA A 75 -6.46 2.37 -11.25
CA ALA A 75 -6.03 3.76 -11.33
C ALA A 75 -5.42 4.23 -10.00
N ALA A 76 -6.06 3.91 -8.88
CA ALA A 76 -5.56 4.26 -7.56
C ALA A 76 -4.27 3.49 -7.22
N TYR A 77 -4.13 2.26 -7.70
CA TYR A 77 -2.90 1.50 -7.55
C TYR A 77 -1.71 2.23 -8.17
N HIS A 78 -1.89 2.76 -9.37
CA HIS A 78 -0.84 3.54 -10.05
C HIS A 78 -0.57 4.86 -9.32
N GLU A 79 -1.60 5.51 -8.80
CA GLU A 79 -1.43 6.73 -8.01
C GLU A 79 -0.67 6.44 -6.71
N MET A 80 -0.93 5.30 -6.08
CA MET A 80 -0.21 4.87 -4.88
C MET A 80 1.26 4.63 -5.18
N TYR A 81 1.57 4.00 -6.31
CA TYR A 81 2.94 3.78 -6.76
C TYR A 81 3.67 5.12 -6.92
N ASP A 82 3.03 6.09 -7.58
CA ASP A 82 3.60 7.41 -7.78
C ASP A 82 3.79 8.15 -6.44
N TRP A 83 2.82 8.02 -5.54
CA TRP A 83 2.89 8.62 -4.21
C TRP A 83 4.07 8.08 -3.40
N ILE A 84 4.28 6.77 -3.40
CA ILE A 84 5.42 6.15 -2.73
C ILE A 84 6.72 6.61 -3.38
N SER A 85 6.77 6.63 -4.71
CA SER A 85 7.95 7.06 -5.46
C SER A 85 8.34 8.51 -5.14
N ALA A 86 7.37 9.36 -4.89
CA ALA A 86 7.61 10.76 -4.53
C ALA A 86 8.22 10.93 -3.14
N HIS A 87 8.17 9.89 -2.30
CA HIS A 87 8.74 9.92 -0.95
C HIS A 87 10.16 9.33 -0.87
N ILE A 88 10.69 8.85 -1.97
CA ILE A 88 12.04 8.28 -2.03
C ILE A 88 13.11 9.35 -1.83
#